data_187db2fe2f206273733dac5f31cdd00c
#
_entry.id   187db2fe2f206273733dac5f31cdd00c
#
_cell.length_a   1.000
_cell.length_b   1.000
_cell.length_c   1.000
_cell.angle_alpha   90.00
_cell.angle_beta   90.00
_cell.angle_gamma   90.00
#
_symmetry.space_group_name_H-M   'P 1'
#
loop_
_entity.id
_entity.type
_entity.pdbx_description
1 polymer ?
#
loop_
_entity_poly.entity_id
_entity_poly.type
_entity_poly.pdbx_seq_one_letter_code
_entity_poly.pdbx_strand_id
1 'polypeptide(L)' 'MRVWLKKLRIEKQLTMKEVGEKLGISESYYCAIENGERQKKMDVVVASGLATVFDVPIAHIVQLEQNDTLSQ' A
#
# COMPACT_ATOMS: atom_id res chain seq x y z
N MET A 1 -1.43 -11.58 -0.77
CA MET A 1 -1.43 -10.39 -1.66
C MET A 1 -2.41 -9.34 -1.14
N ARG A 2 -2.00 -8.11 -1.16
CA ARG A 2 -2.87 -7.00 -0.75
C ARG A 2 -3.73 -6.53 -1.91
N VAL A 3 -4.82 -7.20 -2.15
CA VAL A 3 -5.73 -6.85 -3.25
C VAL A 3 -6.28 -5.42 -3.08
N TRP A 4 -6.55 -5.02 -1.84
CA TRP A 4 -7.03 -3.67 -1.56
C TRP A 4 -6.05 -2.59 -2.02
N LEU A 5 -4.74 -2.86 -1.88
CA LEU A 5 -3.71 -1.89 -2.25
C LEU A 5 -3.64 -1.78 -3.78
N LYS A 6 -3.69 -2.90 -4.47
CA LYS A 6 -3.71 -2.91 -5.94
C LYS A 6 -4.93 -2.17 -6.48
N LYS A 7 -6.11 -2.41 -5.89
CA LYS A 7 -7.34 -1.72 -6.32
C LYS A 7 -7.24 -0.22 -6.11
N LEU A 8 -6.75 0.20 -4.97
CA LEU A 8 -6.60 1.62 -4.65
C LEU A 8 -5.63 2.29 -5.63
N ARG A 9 -4.52 1.63 -5.91
CA ARG A 9 -3.54 2.14 -6.88
C ARG A 9 -4.16 2.32 -8.27
N ILE A 10 -4.90 1.31 -8.73
CA ILE A 10 -5.54 1.35 -10.05
C ILE A 10 -6.60 2.43 -10.10
N GLU A 11 -7.40 2.59 -9.04
CA GLU A 11 -8.40 3.66 -8.95
C GLU A 11 -7.77 5.04 -9.10
N LYS A 12 -6.56 5.21 -8.56
CA LYS A 12 -5.83 6.48 -8.65
C LYS A 12 -5.02 6.59 -9.95
N GLN A 13 -5.11 5.59 -10.82
CA GLN A 13 -4.44 5.56 -12.12
C GLN A 13 -2.93 5.70 -12.00
N LEU A 14 -2.36 5.01 -11.00
CA LEU A 14 -0.91 5.03 -10.75
C LEU A 14 -0.29 3.68 -11.08
N THR A 15 0.92 3.72 -11.63
CA THR A 15 1.71 2.51 -11.83
C THR A 15 2.49 2.20 -10.54
N MET A 16 2.98 0.96 -10.42
CA MET A 16 3.83 0.57 -9.30
C MET A 16 5.09 1.43 -9.24
N LYS A 17 5.65 1.78 -10.39
CA LYS A 17 6.81 2.64 -10.47
C LYS A 17 6.52 4.03 -9.92
N GLU A 18 5.38 4.59 -10.30
CA GLU A 18 4.98 5.92 -9.82
C GLU A 18 4.78 5.93 -8.30
N VAL A 19 4.13 4.90 -7.76
CA VAL A 19 3.94 4.81 -6.31
C VAL A 19 5.27 4.66 -5.60
N GLY A 20 6.16 3.82 -6.12
CA GLY A 20 7.50 3.65 -5.57
C GLY A 20 8.25 4.98 -5.53
N GLU A 21 8.22 5.73 -6.62
CA GLU A 21 8.88 7.05 -6.69
C GLU A 21 8.30 8.00 -5.64
N LYS A 22 6.99 8.04 -5.49
CA LYS A 22 6.33 8.92 -4.53
C LYS A 22 6.65 8.53 -3.08
N LEU A 23 6.86 7.24 -2.83
CA LEU A 23 7.23 6.74 -1.50
C LEU A 23 8.73 6.81 -1.24
N GLY A 24 9.55 7.05 -2.27
CA GLY A 24 11.00 7.05 -2.14
C GLY A 24 11.60 5.65 -2.03
N ILE A 25 10.94 4.65 -2.62
CA ILE A 25 11.41 3.26 -2.64
C ILE A 25 11.46 2.76 -4.08
N SER A 26 12.09 1.60 -4.27
CA SER A 26 12.16 1.00 -5.60
C SER A 26 10.81 0.41 -6.01
N GLU A 27 10.62 0.29 -7.31
CA GLU A 27 9.43 -0.38 -7.83
C GLU A 27 9.35 -1.83 -7.34
N SER A 28 10.48 -2.53 -7.31
CA SER A 28 10.55 -3.92 -6.83
C SER A 28 10.12 -4.04 -5.38
N TYR A 29 10.55 -3.11 -4.53
CA TYR A 29 10.16 -3.12 -3.13
C TYR A 29 8.66 -2.85 -2.98
N TYR A 30 8.14 -1.87 -3.71
CA TYR A 30 6.70 -1.59 -3.69
C TYR A 30 5.90 -2.81 -4.17
N CYS A 31 6.36 -3.45 -5.25
CA CYS A 31 5.73 -4.66 -5.75
C CYS A 31 5.66 -5.74 -4.67
N ALA A 32 6.75 -5.92 -3.91
CA ALA A 32 6.78 -6.87 -2.81
C ALA A 32 5.81 -6.51 -1.68
N ILE A 33 5.62 -5.21 -1.41
CA ILE A 33 4.61 -4.76 -0.44
C ILE A 33 3.20 -5.14 -0.92
N GLU A 34 2.91 -4.88 -2.18
CA GLU A 34 1.60 -5.19 -2.76
C GLU A 34 1.35 -6.70 -2.77
N ASN A 35 2.38 -7.50 -3.01
CA ASN A 35 2.28 -8.95 -3.00
C ASN A 35 2.25 -9.56 -1.59
N GLY A 36 2.50 -8.76 -0.56
CA GLY A 36 2.51 -9.24 0.82
C GLY A 36 3.82 -9.90 1.25
N GLU A 37 4.86 -9.80 0.41
CA GLU A 37 6.18 -10.37 0.73
C GLU A 37 6.99 -9.47 1.66
N ARG A 38 6.73 -8.16 1.62
CA ARG A 38 7.32 -7.17 2.50
C ARG A 38 6.23 -6.49 3.29
N GLN A 39 6.58 -5.93 4.44
CA GLN A 39 5.64 -5.24 5.31
C GLN A 39 4.48 -6.18 5.68
N LYS A 40 4.78 -7.40 6.07
CA LYS A 40 3.76 -8.38 6.49
C LYS A 40 2.90 -7.82 7.60
N LYS A 41 3.53 -7.07 8.51
CA LYS A 41 2.84 -6.17 9.44
C LYS A 41 3.23 -4.78 9.00
N MET A 42 2.31 -4.09 8.32
CA MET A 42 2.62 -2.79 7.77
C MET A 42 2.93 -1.79 8.89
N ASP A 43 4.12 -1.17 8.82
CA ASP A 43 4.48 -0.18 9.82
C ASP A 43 3.79 1.16 9.55
N VAL A 44 3.82 2.03 10.57
CA VAL A 44 3.11 3.31 10.49
C VAL A 44 3.72 4.25 9.46
N VAL A 45 5.01 4.15 9.21
CA VAL A 45 5.68 4.99 8.21
C VAL A 45 5.19 4.65 6.80
N VAL A 46 5.13 3.36 6.49
CA VAL A 46 4.62 2.91 5.19
C VAL A 46 3.13 3.25 5.05
N ALA A 47 2.34 2.99 6.08
CA ALA A 47 0.91 3.30 6.06
C ALA A 47 0.67 4.80 5.85
N SER A 48 1.43 5.64 6.52
CA SER A 48 1.34 7.10 6.38
C SER A 48 1.71 7.54 4.97
N GLY A 49 2.78 6.95 4.42
CA GLY A 49 3.20 7.24 3.05
C GLY A 49 2.13 6.88 2.02
N LEU A 50 1.54 5.70 2.17
CA LEU A 50 0.46 5.24 1.28
C LEU A 50 -0.76 6.15 1.39
N ALA A 51 -1.12 6.57 2.61
CA ALA A 51 -2.24 7.49 2.81
C ALA A 51 -2.02 8.81 2.07
N THR A 52 -0.80 9.32 2.13
CA THR A 52 -0.44 10.56 1.42
C THR A 52 -0.48 10.37 -0.09
N VAL A 53 0.11 9.29 -0.58
CA VAL A 53 0.18 9.01 -2.03
C VAL A 53 -1.23 8.86 -2.62
N PHE A 54 -2.11 8.16 -1.92
CA PHE A 54 -3.45 7.89 -2.42
C PHE A 54 -4.49 8.92 -1.97
N ASP A 55 -4.06 9.92 -1.20
CA ASP A 55 -4.93 10.99 -0.71
C ASP A 55 -6.14 10.46 0.06
N VAL A 56 -5.87 9.57 1.00
CA VAL A 56 -6.88 9.00 1.89
C VAL A 56 -6.39 9.12 3.34
N PRO A 57 -7.30 9.11 4.33
CA PRO A 57 -6.88 9.12 5.73
C PRO A 57 -6.08 7.87 6.08
N ILE A 58 -5.07 8.01 6.95
CA ILE A 58 -4.28 6.87 7.39
C ILE A 58 -5.17 5.79 8.04
N ALA A 59 -6.22 6.22 8.75
CA ALA A 59 -7.17 5.29 9.36
C ALA A 59 -7.81 4.35 8.32
N HIS A 60 -8.04 4.86 7.12
CA HIS A 60 -8.59 4.05 6.02
C HIS A 60 -7.60 2.96 5.60
N ILE A 61 -6.32 3.32 5.47
CA ILE A 61 -5.26 2.37 5.13
C ILE A 61 -5.17 1.28 6.21
N VAL A 62 -5.15 1.68 7.47
CA VAL A 62 -5.07 0.76 8.60
C VAL A 62 -6.26 -0.20 8.61
N GLN A 63 -7.46 0.31 8.36
CA GLN A 63 -8.66 -0.51 8.33
C GLN A 63 -8.63 -1.52 7.20
N LEU A 64 -8.20 -1.11 6.00
CA LEU A 64 -8.08 -2.02 4.85
C LEU A 64 -7.07 -3.14 5.13
N GLU A 65 -5.96 -2.80 5.75
CA GLU A 65 -4.94 -3.79 6.11
C GLU A 65 -5.45 -4.75 7.18
N GLN A 66 -6.17 -4.26 8.19
CA GLN A 66 -6.74 -5.10 9.23
C GLN A 66 -7.78 -6.06 8.65
N ASN A 67 -8.64 -5.58 7.77
CA ASN A 67 -9.65 -6.42 7.12
C ASN A 67 -9.01 -7.52 6.29
N ASP A 68 -7.94 -7.20 5.57
CA ASP A 68 -7.20 -8.17 4.78
C ASP A 68 -6.59 -9.24 5.67
N THR A 69 -5.98 -8.84 6.77
CA THR A 69 -5.38 -9.77 7.74
C THR A 69 -6.43 -10.68 8.36
N LEU A 70 -7.58 -10.12 8.72
CA LEU A 70 -8.67 -10.88 9.35
C LEU A 70 -9.36 -11.83 8.38
N SER A 71 -9.28 -11.57 7.07
CA SER A 71 -9.89 -12.41 6.04
C SER A 71 -9.10 -13.67 5.76
N GLN A 72 -7.91 -13.75 6.29
CA GLN A 72 -7.02 -14.91 6.11
C GLN A 72 -7.08 -15.87 7.33
#